data_5b32dc5cb7fae28eb1cab1463e2a0903
#
_entry.id   5b32dc5cb7fae28eb1cab1463e2a0903
#
_cell.length_a   1.000
_cell.length_b   1.000
_cell.length_c   1.000
_cell.angle_alpha   90.00
_cell.angle_beta   90.00
_cell.angle_gamma   90.00
#
_symmetry.space_group_name_H-M   'P 1'
#
loop_
_entity.id
_entity.type
_entity.pdbx_description
1 polymer ?
#
loop_
_entity_poly.entity_id
_entity_poly.type
_entity_poly.pdbx_seq_one_letter_code
_entity_poly.pdbx_strand_id
1 'polypeptide(L)'
;MTLRSMRNLLKHWRWFIPLLLFSSDAFAWGLYTHVYFAQLLLWAVPLTEPRFRRAVAAYPRLVLAGACIPDLSLVGRYHGAPALDATHDWEQTQRQLQQASTDAERALALGYACHLLVDVIAHNHFVPAHEKMWGETPLVTHAVAEWAMDRHIQHHLFATPAELCDAHRHQLSAFIEQHFDCTRESAWRSLRTLSCADSLLRGSRLHSACYRGACAFDDRLRQRFNHYLRETGGRMVQINRILSGDIPQWYAEAPCEKKARHRVGLCAPHQLRGRMPLPQNLFETEPG
;
A
#
# COMPACT_ATOMS: atom_id res chain seq x y z
N MET A 1 -2.76 11.73 -38.64
CA MET A 1 -3.43 11.95 -37.34
C MET A 1 -4.27 13.20 -37.46
N THR A 2 -5.60 13.11 -37.44
CA THR A 2 -6.50 14.26 -37.71
C THR A 2 -6.62 15.14 -36.46
N LEU A 3 -6.79 16.47 -36.65
CA LEU A 3 -7.02 17.47 -35.60
C LEU A 3 -8.17 17.07 -34.62
N ARG A 4 -9.10 16.26 -35.03
CA ARG A 4 -10.18 15.70 -34.22
C ARG A 4 -9.66 14.66 -33.20
N SER A 5 -8.66 13.87 -33.60
CA SER A 5 -8.00 12.87 -32.73
C SER A 5 -7.18 13.55 -31.64
N MET A 6 -6.46 14.65 -31.96
CA MET A 6 -5.72 15.44 -30.96
C MET A 6 -6.63 16.15 -29.94
N ARG A 7 -7.78 16.68 -30.39
CA ARG A 7 -8.76 17.32 -29.49
C ARG A 7 -9.40 16.31 -28.51
N ASN A 8 -9.61 15.07 -28.94
CA ASN A 8 -10.10 14.01 -28.05
C ASN A 8 -9.03 13.54 -27.07
N LEU A 9 -7.75 13.42 -27.48
CA LEU A 9 -6.64 13.16 -26.57
C LEU A 9 -6.49 14.28 -25.51
N LEU A 10 -6.58 15.55 -25.92
CA LEU A 10 -6.51 16.70 -25.00
C LEU A 10 -7.69 16.79 -24.03
N LYS A 11 -8.89 16.34 -24.44
CA LYS A 11 -10.04 16.22 -23.52
C LYS A 11 -9.81 15.16 -22.44
N HIS A 12 -9.14 14.07 -22.78
CA HIS A 12 -8.80 13.03 -21.82
C HIS A 12 -7.60 13.41 -20.94
N TRP A 13 -6.68 14.27 -21.41
CA TRP A 13 -5.56 14.79 -20.65
C TRP A 13 -5.98 15.52 -19.37
N ARG A 14 -7.12 16.19 -19.36
CA ARG A 14 -7.66 16.86 -18.15
C ARG A 14 -7.94 15.90 -16.99
N TRP A 15 -8.10 14.60 -17.26
CA TRP A 15 -8.29 13.56 -16.25
C TRP A 15 -6.97 13.03 -15.68
N PHE A 16 -5.84 13.35 -16.33
CA PHE A 16 -4.50 13.02 -15.84
C PHE A 16 -3.93 14.10 -14.91
N ILE A 17 -4.50 15.32 -14.93
CA ILE A 17 -4.04 16.44 -14.09
C ILE A 17 -4.13 16.09 -12.59
N PRO A 18 -5.18 15.46 -12.05
CA PRO A 18 -5.21 15.04 -10.65
C PRO A 18 -4.13 14.01 -10.31
N LEU A 19 -3.73 13.18 -11.26
CA LEU A 19 -2.69 12.17 -11.10
C LEU A 19 -1.28 12.75 -11.04
N LEU A 20 -1.05 13.89 -11.70
CA LEU A 20 0.22 14.62 -11.64
C LEU A 20 0.36 15.47 -10.37
N LEU A 21 -0.72 15.65 -9.60
CA LEU A 21 -0.73 16.38 -8.33
C LEU A 21 -0.42 15.50 -7.12
N PHE A 22 -0.42 14.17 -7.28
CA PHE A 22 0.05 13.28 -6.23
C PHE A 22 1.58 13.32 -6.21
N SER A 23 2.16 13.69 -5.08
CA SER A 23 3.61 13.81 -4.90
C SER A 23 4.30 12.47 -5.17
N SER A 24 5.48 12.53 -5.76
CA SER A 24 6.26 11.40 -6.27
C SER A 24 6.76 10.42 -5.21
N ASP A 25 6.62 10.73 -3.93
CA ASP A 25 7.32 10.03 -2.85
C ASP A 25 6.47 9.06 -2.03
N ALA A 26 5.16 8.93 -2.34
CA ALA A 26 4.23 8.23 -1.47
C ALA A 26 3.36 7.17 -2.19
N PHE A 27 3.82 6.60 -3.31
CA PHE A 27 3.13 5.48 -3.94
C PHE A 27 3.84 4.17 -3.57
N ALA A 28 3.19 3.39 -2.73
CA ALA A 28 3.46 1.98 -2.50
C ALA A 28 2.44 1.14 -3.25
N TRP A 29 2.28 -0.13 -2.92
CA TRP A 29 1.18 -0.89 -3.48
C TRP A 29 -0.14 -0.13 -3.34
N GLY A 30 -0.99 -0.21 -4.39
CA GLY A 30 -2.27 0.50 -4.35
C GLY A 30 -3.16 -0.02 -3.22
N LEU A 31 -4.12 0.80 -2.80
CA LEU A 31 -5.04 0.51 -1.68
C LEU A 31 -5.68 -0.88 -1.72
N TYR A 32 -5.99 -1.40 -2.92
CA TYR A 32 -6.58 -2.74 -3.08
C TYR A 32 -5.62 -3.82 -2.63
N THR A 33 -4.33 -3.68 -2.95
CA THR A 33 -3.32 -4.66 -2.58
C THR A 33 -3.11 -4.69 -1.06
N HIS A 34 -3.15 -3.54 -0.39
CA HIS A 34 -3.09 -3.47 1.07
C HIS A 34 -4.31 -4.12 1.74
N VAL A 35 -5.52 -3.84 1.24
CA VAL A 35 -6.74 -4.50 1.72
C VAL A 35 -6.70 -6.01 1.45
N TYR A 36 -6.16 -6.46 0.32
CA TYR A 36 -5.97 -7.87 0.02
C TYR A 36 -5.07 -8.57 1.05
N PHE A 37 -3.93 -7.97 1.42
CA PHE A 37 -3.06 -8.56 2.44
C PHE A 37 -3.66 -8.48 3.84
N ALA A 38 -4.37 -7.41 4.18
CA ALA A 38 -5.14 -7.35 5.43
C ALA A 38 -6.22 -8.44 5.49
N GLN A 39 -6.87 -8.75 4.37
CA GLN A 39 -7.81 -9.86 4.24
C GLN A 39 -7.11 -11.22 4.38
N LEU A 40 -5.94 -11.40 3.78
CA LEU A 40 -5.12 -12.61 3.92
C LEU A 40 -4.69 -12.82 5.37
N LEU A 41 -4.33 -11.74 6.08
CA LEU A 41 -3.99 -11.78 7.50
C LEU A 41 -5.14 -12.34 8.34
N LEU A 42 -6.39 -11.95 8.07
CA LEU A 42 -7.55 -12.44 8.81
C LEU A 42 -7.71 -13.96 8.76
N TRP A 43 -7.30 -14.61 7.68
CA TRP A 43 -7.58 -16.04 7.46
C TRP A 43 -6.37 -16.94 7.51
N ALA A 44 -5.21 -16.45 7.10
CA ALA A 44 -4.04 -17.27 6.88
C ALA A 44 -2.95 -17.08 7.92
N VAL A 45 -3.02 -16.03 8.76
CA VAL A 45 -1.97 -15.75 9.73
C VAL A 45 -2.44 -16.10 11.14
N PRO A 46 -1.82 -17.11 11.79
CA PRO A 46 -2.10 -17.43 13.18
C PRO A 46 -1.49 -16.34 14.09
N LEU A 47 -2.35 -15.45 14.60
CA LEU A 47 -1.93 -14.43 15.55
C LEU A 47 -1.62 -15.06 16.91
N THR A 48 -0.43 -14.79 17.46
CA THR A 48 0.00 -15.35 18.75
C THR A 48 -0.62 -14.61 19.93
N GLU A 49 -0.84 -13.30 19.82
CA GLU A 49 -1.34 -12.48 20.91
C GLU A 49 -2.86 -12.54 21.07
N PRO A 50 -3.37 -12.98 22.24
CA PRO A 50 -4.82 -13.16 22.44
C PRO A 50 -5.67 -11.90 22.23
N ARG A 51 -5.14 -10.72 22.61
CA ARG A 51 -5.86 -9.44 22.44
C ARG A 51 -6.13 -9.12 20.97
N PHE A 52 -5.18 -9.39 20.07
CA PHE A 52 -5.38 -9.17 18.64
C PHE A 52 -6.26 -10.24 18.00
N ARG A 53 -6.23 -11.49 18.49
CA ARG A 53 -7.20 -12.51 18.06
C ARG A 53 -8.65 -12.11 18.38
N ARG A 54 -8.89 -11.57 19.58
CA ARG A 54 -10.22 -11.06 19.92
C ARG A 54 -10.63 -9.88 19.05
N ALA A 55 -9.72 -8.92 18.83
CA ALA A 55 -9.96 -7.77 17.97
C ALA A 55 -10.32 -8.18 16.53
N VAL A 56 -9.60 -9.13 15.95
CA VAL A 56 -9.89 -9.68 14.62
C VAL A 56 -11.25 -10.37 14.57
N ALA A 57 -11.58 -11.19 15.59
CA ALA A 57 -12.85 -11.89 15.66
C ALA A 57 -14.05 -10.93 15.80
N ALA A 58 -13.89 -9.86 16.58
CA ALA A 58 -14.95 -8.88 16.83
C ALA A 58 -15.10 -7.83 15.71
N TYR A 59 -13.97 -7.40 15.10
CA TYR A 59 -13.93 -6.28 14.18
C TYR A 59 -13.11 -6.55 12.92
N PRO A 60 -13.38 -7.62 12.14
CA PRO A 60 -12.56 -7.98 10.97
C PRO A 60 -12.55 -6.87 9.91
N ARG A 61 -13.65 -6.14 9.72
CA ARG A 61 -13.71 -5.04 8.75
C ARG A 61 -12.90 -3.82 9.18
N LEU A 62 -12.68 -3.60 10.47
CA LEU A 62 -11.80 -2.53 10.94
C LEU A 62 -10.33 -2.85 10.69
N VAL A 63 -9.93 -4.13 10.66
CA VAL A 63 -8.57 -4.52 10.23
C VAL A 63 -8.37 -4.13 8.76
N LEU A 64 -9.35 -4.42 7.91
CA LEU A 64 -9.28 -4.03 6.49
C LEU A 64 -9.26 -2.50 6.31
N ALA A 65 -10.10 -1.79 7.06
CA ALA A 65 -10.15 -0.33 7.02
C ALA A 65 -8.86 0.32 7.55
N GLY A 66 -8.27 -0.25 8.60
CA GLY A 66 -6.99 0.19 9.16
C GLY A 66 -5.84 0.16 8.15
N ALA A 67 -5.87 -0.82 7.23
CA ALA A 67 -4.88 -0.91 6.16
C ALA A 67 -4.97 0.23 5.11
N CYS A 68 -6.01 1.06 5.15
CA CYS A 68 -6.10 2.24 4.28
C CYS A 68 -5.52 3.51 4.91
N ILE A 69 -5.20 3.51 6.22
CA ILE A 69 -4.78 4.73 6.94
C ILE A 69 -3.41 5.26 6.49
N PRO A 70 -2.36 4.43 6.30
CA PRO A 70 -1.04 4.95 5.95
C PRO A 70 -1.04 5.79 4.68
N ASP A 71 -1.82 5.45 3.66
CA ASP A 71 -1.92 6.20 2.40
C ASP A 71 -2.55 7.60 2.55
N LEU A 72 -2.97 7.99 3.74
CA LEU A 72 -3.39 9.36 4.02
C LEU A 72 -2.23 10.36 3.92
N SER A 73 -0.97 9.92 3.94
CA SER A 73 0.20 10.73 3.60
C SER A 73 0.04 11.43 2.25
N LEU A 74 -0.63 10.80 1.29
CA LEU A 74 -0.88 11.33 -0.05
C LEU A 74 -1.74 12.61 -0.06
N VAL A 75 -2.63 12.73 0.89
CA VAL A 75 -3.70 13.75 0.85
C VAL A 75 -3.78 14.62 2.10
N GLY A 76 -3.11 14.23 3.18
CA GLY A 76 -3.23 14.90 4.49
C GLY A 76 -2.87 16.39 4.45
N ARG A 77 -1.80 16.75 3.78
CA ARG A 77 -1.37 18.16 3.64
C ARG A 77 -2.43 19.06 3.02
N TYR A 78 -3.21 18.56 2.07
CA TYR A 78 -4.27 19.34 1.39
C TYR A 78 -5.43 19.68 2.32
N HIS A 79 -5.51 19.00 3.47
CA HIS A 79 -6.58 19.16 4.46
C HIS A 79 -6.09 19.67 5.80
N GLY A 80 -4.87 20.22 5.86
CA GLY A 80 -4.31 20.80 7.08
C GLY A 80 -3.89 19.75 8.11
N ALA A 81 -3.52 18.56 7.65
CA ALA A 81 -3.02 17.46 8.48
C ALA A 81 -1.59 17.02 8.03
N PRO A 82 -0.57 17.90 8.12
CA PRO A 82 0.80 17.56 7.69
C PRO A 82 1.41 16.43 8.52
N ALA A 83 0.94 16.21 9.74
CA ALA A 83 1.39 15.09 10.57
C ALA A 83 1.13 13.72 9.94
N LEU A 84 0.21 13.63 8.97
CA LEU A 84 -0.06 12.40 8.22
C LEU A 84 1.07 12.03 7.24
N ASP A 85 2.04 12.91 7.00
CA ASP A 85 3.24 12.55 6.21
C ASP A 85 4.09 11.48 6.92
N ALA A 86 3.97 11.37 8.25
CA ALA A 86 4.71 10.39 9.06
C ALA A 86 3.96 9.06 9.25
N THR A 87 2.97 8.74 8.41
CA THR A 87 2.20 7.50 8.55
C THR A 87 3.00 6.22 8.28
N HIS A 88 4.12 6.29 7.57
CA HIS A 88 4.96 5.13 7.28
C HIS A 88 6.11 4.91 8.30
N ASP A 89 5.93 5.43 9.52
CA ASP A 89 6.92 5.33 10.60
C ASP A 89 6.63 4.14 11.53
N TRP A 90 7.63 3.28 11.77
CA TRP A 90 7.50 2.11 12.63
C TRP A 90 7.35 2.45 14.11
N GLU A 91 7.98 3.52 14.59
CA GLU A 91 7.84 3.93 15.99
C GLU A 91 6.42 4.45 16.24
N GLN A 92 5.85 5.17 15.28
CA GLN A 92 4.44 5.59 15.32
C GLN A 92 3.52 4.37 15.36
N THR A 93 3.80 3.37 14.53
CA THR A 93 3.04 2.11 14.50
C THR A 93 3.09 1.38 15.85
N GLN A 94 4.27 1.29 16.47
CA GLN A 94 4.42 0.67 17.77
C GLN A 94 3.66 1.44 18.86
N ARG A 95 3.69 2.78 18.83
CA ARG A 95 2.89 3.59 19.75
C ARG A 95 1.39 3.29 19.62
N GLN A 96 0.87 3.19 18.40
CA GLN A 96 -0.53 2.85 18.15
C GLN A 96 -0.91 1.47 18.69
N LEU A 97 -0.08 0.44 18.41
CA LEU A 97 -0.30 -0.93 18.89
C LEU A 97 -0.29 -1.03 20.42
N GLN A 98 0.57 -0.25 21.09
CA GLN A 98 0.67 -0.22 22.55
C GLN A 98 -0.48 0.55 23.21
N GLN A 99 -0.89 1.68 22.63
CA GLN A 99 -1.92 2.57 23.16
C GLN A 99 -3.34 2.08 22.88
N ALA A 100 -3.53 1.17 21.91
CA ALA A 100 -4.83 0.62 21.58
C ALA A 100 -5.49 -0.05 22.79
N SER A 101 -6.53 0.58 23.34
CA SER A 101 -7.21 0.18 24.58
C SER A 101 -8.40 -0.74 24.33
N THR A 102 -9.11 -0.53 23.23
CA THR A 102 -10.29 -1.31 22.81
C THR A 102 -9.96 -2.31 21.71
N ASP A 103 -10.80 -3.32 21.54
CA ASP A 103 -10.63 -4.28 20.45
C ASP A 103 -10.85 -3.64 19.07
N ALA A 104 -11.66 -2.56 18.98
CA ALA A 104 -11.82 -1.78 17.75
C ALA A 104 -10.53 -1.03 17.39
N GLU A 105 -9.87 -0.37 18.33
CA GLU A 105 -8.58 0.30 18.12
C GLU A 105 -7.48 -0.70 17.77
N ARG A 106 -7.43 -1.86 18.44
CA ARG A 106 -6.49 -2.94 18.11
C ARG A 106 -6.67 -3.46 16.71
N ALA A 107 -7.92 -3.58 16.24
CA ALA A 107 -8.20 -3.99 14.87
C ALA A 107 -7.68 -2.97 13.85
N LEU A 108 -7.89 -1.67 14.09
CA LEU A 108 -7.36 -0.60 13.24
C LEU A 108 -5.83 -0.57 13.25
N ALA A 109 -5.20 -0.63 14.43
CA ALA A 109 -3.75 -0.64 14.57
C ALA A 109 -3.10 -1.88 13.92
N LEU A 110 -3.76 -3.04 13.98
CA LEU A 110 -3.31 -4.26 13.31
C LEU A 110 -3.34 -4.11 11.77
N GLY A 111 -4.42 -3.56 11.24
CA GLY A 111 -4.53 -3.26 9.80
C GLY A 111 -3.47 -2.28 9.33
N TYR A 112 -3.22 -1.24 10.13
CA TYR A 112 -2.17 -0.27 9.91
C TYR A 112 -0.78 -0.93 9.88
N ALA A 113 -0.44 -1.74 10.88
CA ALA A 113 0.83 -2.46 10.93
C ALA A 113 0.98 -3.47 9.77
N CYS A 114 -0.12 -4.09 9.34
CA CYS A 114 -0.16 -4.96 8.17
C CYS A 114 0.22 -4.22 6.89
N HIS A 115 -0.31 -3.00 6.68
CA HIS A 115 0.04 -2.15 5.55
C HIS A 115 1.56 -1.90 5.51
N LEU A 116 2.16 -1.41 6.60
CA LEU A 116 3.59 -1.11 6.63
C LEU A 116 4.46 -2.35 6.39
N LEU A 117 4.07 -3.50 6.94
CA LEU A 117 4.80 -4.75 6.72
C LEU A 117 4.84 -5.14 5.23
N VAL A 118 3.73 -4.95 4.56
CA VAL A 118 3.57 -5.23 3.13
C VAL A 118 4.33 -4.23 2.28
N ASP A 119 4.33 -2.97 2.68
CA ASP A 119 5.04 -1.87 2.02
C ASP A 119 6.56 -2.04 1.99
N VAL A 120 7.13 -2.64 3.02
CA VAL A 120 8.56 -2.98 3.00
C VAL A 120 8.91 -3.77 1.72
N ILE A 121 8.08 -4.72 1.34
CA ILE A 121 8.33 -5.55 0.15
C ILE A 121 7.99 -4.79 -1.13
N ALA A 122 6.92 -4.01 -1.10
CA ALA A 122 6.51 -3.18 -2.23
C ALA A 122 7.62 -2.23 -2.66
N HIS A 123 8.10 -1.40 -1.74
CA HIS A 123 9.06 -0.34 -2.04
C HIS A 123 10.50 -0.82 -2.21
N ASN A 124 10.88 -1.90 -1.54
CA ASN A 124 12.25 -2.38 -1.60
C ASN A 124 12.50 -3.43 -2.68
N HIS A 125 11.46 -4.10 -3.19
CA HIS A 125 11.61 -5.19 -4.15
C HIS A 125 10.68 -5.10 -5.35
N PHE A 126 9.36 -4.99 -5.12
CA PHE A 126 8.38 -5.03 -6.21
C PHE A 126 8.52 -3.84 -7.16
N VAL A 127 8.45 -2.63 -6.63
CA VAL A 127 8.54 -1.39 -7.43
C VAL A 127 9.91 -1.26 -8.10
N PRO A 128 11.06 -1.36 -7.38
CA PRO A 128 12.36 -1.25 -8.00
C PRO A 128 12.62 -2.29 -9.10
N ALA A 129 12.09 -3.51 -8.95
CA ALA A 129 12.20 -4.53 -9.99
C ALA A 129 11.44 -4.14 -11.26
N HIS A 130 10.25 -3.54 -11.14
CA HIS A 130 9.48 -3.09 -12.30
C HIS A 130 10.08 -1.82 -12.92
N GLU A 131 10.58 -0.87 -12.14
CA GLU A 131 11.33 0.28 -12.63
C GLU A 131 12.51 -0.16 -13.48
N LYS A 132 13.29 -1.13 -12.99
CA LYS A 132 14.43 -1.65 -13.73
C LYS A 132 14.06 -2.38 -15.03
N MET A 133 12.90 -3.05 -15.06
CA MET A 133 12.45 -3.83 -16.22
C MET A 133 11.74 -2.99 -17.27
N TRP A 134 10.94 -2.02 -16.84
CA TRP A 134 10.04 -1.26 -17.74
C TRP A 134 10.61 0.10 -18.16
N GLY A 135 11.69 0.54 -17.55
CA GLY A 135 12.37 1.80 -17.83
C GLY A 135 12.39 2.73 -16.63
N GLU A 136 13.44 3.53 -16.56
CA GLU A 136 13.72 4.44 -15.45
C GLU A 136 12.90 5.73 -15.55
N THR A 137 11.58 5.60 -15.54
CA THR A 137 10.66 6.70 -15.30
C THR A 137 9.94 6.43 -13.97
N PRO A 138 10.63 6.65 -12.82
CA PRO A 138 10.20 6.13 -11.52
C PRO A 138 8.75 6.40 -11.21
N LEU A 139 8.30 7.64 -11.33
CA LEU A 139 6.92 8.03 -11.01
C LEU A 139 5.87 7.28 -11.84
N VAL A 140 6.07 7.16 -13.15
CA VAL A 140 5.10 6.53 -14.05
C VAL A 140 5.10 5.01 -13.87
N THR A 141 6.30 4.42 -13.83
CA THR A 141 6.45 2.97 -13.69
C THR A 141 5.92 2.49 -12.35
N HIS A 142 6.18 3.23 -11.29
CA HIS A 142 5.68 3.01 -9.96
C HIS A 142 4.14 2.95 -9.96
N ALA A 143 3.49 4.04 -10.36
CA ALA A 143 2.02 4.11 -10.42
C ALA A 143 1.40 3.02 -11.32
N VAL A 144 2.00 2.75 -12.49
CA VAL A 144 1.50 1.71 -13.39
C VAL A 144 1.63 0.32 -12.79
N ALA A 145 2.74 0.02 -12.12
CA ALA A 145 2.95 -1.28 -11.47
C ALA A 145 1.92 -1.55 -10.38
N GLU A 146 1.65 -0.56 -9.53
CA GLU A 146 0.68 -0.64 -8.44
C GLU A 146 -0.76 -0.77 -8.94
N TRP A 147 -1.17 0.11 -9.85
CA TRP A 147 -2.52 0.06 -10.41
C TRP A 147 -2.77 -1.22 -11.21
N ALA A 148 -1.72 -1.76 -11.85
CA ALA A 148 -1.81 -3.04 -12.52
C ALA A 148 -1.93 -4.19 -11.52
N MET A 149 -1.20 -4.16 -10.39
CA MET A 149 -1.32 -5.13 -9.32
C MET A 149 -2.71 -5.08 -8.70
N ASP A 150 -3.22 -3.90 -8.35
CA ASP A 150 -4.56 -3.70 -7.85
C ASP A 150 -5.62 -4.29 -8.80
N ARG A 151 -5.47 -4.05 -10.10
CA ARG A 151 -6.37 -4.64 -11.11
C ARG A 151 -6.26 -6.15 -11.16
N HIS A 152 -5.07 -6.69 -10.96
CA HIS A 152 -4.84 -8.14 -10.96
C HIS A 152 -5.60 -8.84 -9.83
N ILE A 153 -5.63 -8.23 -8.64
CA ILE A 153 -6.20 -8.86 -7.43
C ILE A 153 -7.62 -8.39 -7.08
N GLN A 154 -8.14 -7.36 -7.71
CA GLN A 154 -9.40 -6.71 -7.28
C GLN A 154 -10.59 -7.65 -7.14
N HIS A 155 -10.63 -8.76 -7.90
CA HIS A 155 -11.71 -9.74 -7.84
C HIS A 155 -11.65 -10.66 -6.61
N HIS A 156 -10.58 -10.56 -5.82
CA HIS A 156 -10.38 -11.35 -4.61
C HIS A 156 -10.73 -10.57 -3.34
N LEU A 157 -11.15 -9.30 -3.45
CA LEU A 157 -11.53 -8.49 -2.30
C LEU A 157 -13.01 -8.65 -1.98
N PHE A 158 -13.33 -8.70 -0.67
CA PHE A 158 -14.73 -8.70 -0.18
C PHE A 158 -15.31 -7.30 -0.02
N ALA A 159 -14.46 -6.29 0.15
CA ALA A 159 -14.86 -4.90 0.25
C ALA A 159 -13.79 -4.02 -0.41
N THR A 160 -14.22 -2.98 -1.07
CA THR A 160 -13.31 -2.00 -1.66
C THR A 160 -12.78 -1.04 -0.60
N PRO A 161 -11.60 -0.43 -0.79
CA PRO A 161 -11.09 0.61 0.09
C PRO A 161 -12.08 1.75 0.31
N ALA A 162 -12.77 2.21 -0.74
CA ALA A 162 -13.78 3.26 -0.65
C ALA A 162 -14.94 2.86 0.27
N GLU A 163 -15.49 1.65 0.10
CA GLU A 163 -16.56 1.11 0.98
C GLU A 163 -16.09 1.00 2.44
N LEU A 164 -14.85 0.58 2.68
CA LEU A 164 -14.29 0.47 4.02
C LEU A 164 -14.11 1.83 4.67
N CYS A 165 -13.55 2.80 3.97
CA CYS A 165 -13.38 4.17 4.45
C CYS A 165 -14.70 4.83 4.77
N ASP A 166 -15.71 4.68 3.90
CA ASP A 166 -17.04 5.29 4.11
C ASP A 166 -17.80 4.63 5.25
N ALA A 167 -17.82 3.29 5.32
CA ALA A 167 -18.53 2.55 6.35
C ALA A 167 -17.96 2.78 7.76
N HIS A 168 -16.66 2.99 7.87
CA HIS A 168 -15.94 3.11 9.14
C HIS A 168 -15.35 4.51 9.39
N ARG A 169 -15.82 5.53 8.68
CA ARG A 169 -15.27 6.90 8.72
C ARG A 169 -15.16 7.49 10.13
N HIS A 170 -16.12 7.19 11.01
CA HIS A 170 -16.13 7.72 12.38
C HIS A 170 -15.03 7.08 13.24
N GLN A 171 -14.87 5.75 13.14
CA GLN A 171 -13.84 5.03 13.87
C GLN A 171 -12.44 5.40 13.32
N LEU A 172 -12.29 5.47 12.00
CA LEU A 172 -11.04 5.86 11.33
C LEU A 172 -10.65 7.28 11.72
N SER A 173 -11.54 8.27 11.59
CA SER A 173 -11.21 9.66 11.92
C SER A 173 -10.92 9.87 13.41
N ALA A 174 -11.59 9.14 14.31
CA ALA A 174 -11.29 9.17 15.74
C ALA A 174 -9.90 8.56 16.05
N PHE A 175 -9.57 7.43 15.42
CA PHE A 175 -8.26 6.80 15.56
C PHE A 175 -7.13 7.70 15.04
N ILE A 176 -7.33 8.32 13.88
CA ILE A 176 -6.35 9.24 13.29
C ILE A 176 -6.14 10.46 14.19
N GLU A 177 -7.21 11.11 14.67
CA GLU A 177 -7.14 12.24 15.60
C GLU A 177 -6.38 11.89 16.89
N GLN A 178 -6.58 10.68 17.41
CA GLN A 178 -5.93 10.21 18.63
C GLN A 178 -4.43 10.01 18.48
N HIS A 179 -3.96 9.59 17.28
CA HIS A 179 -2.59 9.14 17.06
C HIS A 179 -1.74 10.11 16.23
N PHE A 180 -2.37 11.09 15.58
CA PHE A 180 -1.68 12.09 14.79
C PHE A 180 -2.09 13.49 15.22
N ASP A 181 -1.19 14.44 15.13
CA ASP A 181 -1.47 15.84 15.42
C ASP A 181 -2.33 16.47 14.30
N CYS A 182 -3.60 16.12 14.29
CA CYS A 182 -4.59 16.65 13.37
C CYS A 182 -6.00 16.60 13.97
N THR A 183 -6.90 17.44 13.45
CA THR A 183 -8.30 17.42 13.88
C THR A 183 -9.07 16.28 13.24
N ARG A 184 -10.14 15.83 13.89
CA ARG A 184 -11.06 14.81 13.32
C ARG A 184 -11.65 15.25 11.98
N GLU A 185 -11.91 16.53 11.81
CA GLU A 185 -12.40 17.09 10.54
C GLU A 185 -11.37 16.97 9.43
N SER A 186 -10.09 17.30 9.70
CA SER A 186 -8.99 17.14 8.74
C SER A 186 -8.78 15.66 8.38
N ALA A 187 -8.82 14.76 9.37
CA ALA A 187 -8.76 13.33 9.16
C ALA A 187 -9.90 12.82 8.27
N TRP A 188 -11.14 13.25 8.57
CA TRP A 188 -12.30 12.89 7.77
C TRP A 188 -12.23 13.39 6.33
N ARG A 189 -11.80 14.64 6.12
CA ARG A 189 -11.62 15.21 4.76
C ARG A 189 -10.55 14.44 3.99
N SER A 190 -9.46 14.04 4.63
CA SER A 190 -8.40 13.24 4.03
C SER A 190 -8.90 11.86 3.61
N LEU A 191 -9.62 11.16 4.49
CA LEU A 191 -10.27 9.88 4.19
C LEU A 191 -11.23 9.98 2.99
N ARG A 192 -12.07 11.01 2.97
CA ARG A 192 -13.00 11.25 1.87
C ARG A 192 -12.27 11.51 0.55
N THR A 193 -11.21 12.30 0.59
CA THR A 193 -10.43 12.59 -0.63
C THR A 193 -9.75 11.35 -1.17
N LEU A 194 -9.14 10.52 -0.30
CA LEU A 194 -8.54 9.25 -0.68
C LEU A 194 -9.58 8.30 -1.30
N SER A 195 -10.72 8.13 -0.65
CA SER A 195 -11.85 7.31 -1.13
C SER A 195 -12.40 7.78 -2.48
N CYS A 196 -12.56 9.11 -2.65
CA CYS A 196 -12.99 9.69 -3.92
C CYS A 196 -11.94 9.48 -5.03
N ALA A 197 -10.66 9.67 -4.74
CA ALA A 197 -9.57 9.48 -5.70
C ALA A 197 -9.51 8.03 -6.19
N ASP A 198 -9.58 7.06 -5.27
CA ASP A 198 -9.65 5.64 -5.62
C ASP A 198 -10.90 5.33 -6.48
N SER A 199 -12.07 5.81 -6.08
CA SER A 199 -13.31 5.61 -6.83
C SER A 199 -13.24 6.19 -8.25
N LEU A 200 -12.62 7.37 -8.43
CA LEU A 200 -12.39 7.97 -9.74
C LEU A 200 -11.41 7.15 -10.58
N LEU A 201 -10.32 6.67 -9.99
CA LEU A 201 -9.36 5.79 -10.67
C LEU A 201 -10.05 4.52 -11.20
N ARG A 202 -10.92 3.90 -10.38
CA ARG A 202 -11.66 2.69 -10.78
C ARG A 202 -12.72 3.01 -11.84
N GLY A 203 -13.49 4.08 -11.64
CA GLY A 203 -14.52 4.54 -12.58
C GLY A 203 -13.97 4.93 -13.95
N SER A 204 -12.78 5.53 -14.00
CA SER A 204 -12.08 5.86 -15.25
C SER A 204 -11.56 4.65 -16.02
N ARG A 205 -11.48 3.47 -15.37
CA ARG A 205 -10.87 2.23 -15.90
C ARG A 205 -9.37 2.37 -16.23
N LEU A 206 -8.71 3.41 -15.74
CA LEU A 206 -7.28 3.66 -16.01
C LEU A 206 -6.42 2.49 -15.50
N HIS A 207 -6.66 2.02 -14.26
CA HIS A 207 -6.00 0.82 -13.70
C HIS A 207 -6.14 -0.41 -14.61
N SER A 208 -7.30 -0.58 -15.27
CA SER A 208 -7.53 -1.68 -16.23
C SER A 208 -6.78 -1.47 -17.54
N ALA A 209 -6.63 -0.23 -17.99
CA ALA A 209 -5.82 0.11 -19.16
C ALA A 209 -4.33 -0.12 -18.87
N CYS A 210 -3.84 0.31 -17.71
CA CYS A 210 -2.47 0.07 -17.24
C CYS A 210 -2.17 -1.45 -17.19
N TYR A 211 -3.04 -2.23 -16.58
CA TYR A 211 -2.86 -3.69 -16.50
C TYR A 211 -2.80 -4.36 -17.89
N ARG A 212 -3.72 -4.00 -18.80
CA ARG A 212 -3.70 -4.54 -20.17
C ARG A 212 -2.45 -4.13 -20.93
N GLY A 213 -2.04 -2.86 -20.81
CA GLY A 213 -0.81 -2.36 -21.41
C GLY A 213 0.42 -3.09 -20.89
N ALA A 214 0.52 -3.23 -19.57
CA ALA A 214 1.61 -3.96 -18.92
C ALA A 214 1.64 -5.44 -19.33
N CYS A 215 0.49 -6.12 -19.43
CA CYS A 215 0.41 -7.50 -19.92
C CYS A 215 0.80 -7.64 -21.41
N ALA A 216 0.54 -6.62 -22.23
CA ALA A 216 0.94 -6.63 -23.65
C ALA A 216 2.46 -6.37 -23.81
N PHE A 217 3.04 -5.58 -22.91
CA PHE A 217 4.47 -5.28 -22.88
C PHE A 217 5.29 -6.40 -22.25
N ASP A 218 4.75 -7.09 -21.25
CA ASP A 218 5.42 -8.08 -20.42
C ASP A 218 4.58 -9.36 -20.32
N ASP A 219 4.96 -10.36 -21.10
CA ASP A 219 4.28 -11.66 -21.20
C ASP A 219 4.31 -12.47 -19.88
N ARG A 220 5.25 -12.17 -18.98
CA ARG A 220 5.41 -12.82 -17.67
C ARG A 220 4.83 -12.04 -16.50
N LEU A 221 4.16 -10.93 -16.76
CA LEU A 221 3.64 -10.04 -15.72
C LEU A 221 2.81 -10.79 -14.66
N ARG A 222 1.85 -11.61 -15.11
CA ARG A 222 0.97 -12.36 -14.19
C ARG A 222 1.74 -13.34 -13.30
N GLN A 223 2.77 -14.00 -13.85
CA GLN A 223 3.62 -14.91 -13.07
C GLN A 223 4.41 -14.16 -12.01
N ARG A 224 4.89 -12.97 -12.35
CA ARG A 224 5.66 -12.08 -11.48
C ARG A 224 4.77 -11.52 -10.36
N PHE A 225 3.58 -11.04 -10.71
CA PHE A 225 2.60 -10.58 -9.72
C PHE A 225 2.24 -11.70 -8.73
N ASN A 226 1.92 -12.88 -9.23
CA ASN A 226 1.64 -14.04 -8.38
C ASN A 226 2.84 -14.48 -7.54
N HIS A 227 4.07 -14.29 -8.02
CA HIS A 227 5.27 -14.51 -7.22
C HIS A 227 5.32 -13.55 -6.04
N TYR A 228 5.20 -12.24 -6.27
CA TYR A 228 5.24 -11.24 -5.18
C TYR A 228 4.10 -11.42 -4.19
N LEU A 229 2.89 -11.72 -4.66
CA LEU A 229 1.75 -12.00 -3.78
C LEU A 229 2.02 -13.19 -2.85
N ARG A 230 2.56 -14.29 -3.37
CA ARG A 230 2.89 -15.47 -2.55
C ARG A 230 4.02 -15.21 -1.57
N GLU A 231 5.09 -14.59 -2.05
CA GLU A 231 6.26 -14.30 -1.23
C GLU A 231 5.94 -13.32 -0.10
N THR A 232 5.16 -12.28 -0.39
CA THR A 232 4.67 -11.35 0.62
C THR A 232 3.73 -12.06 1.59
N GLY A 233 2.79 -12.85 1.10
CA GLY A 233 1.87 -13.65 1.92
C GLY A 233 2.61 -14.57 2.89
N GLY A 234 3.69 -15.24 2.43
CA GLY A 234 4.51 -16.09 3.29
C GLY A 234 5.21 -15.35 4.43
N ARG A 235 5.44 -14.04 4.28
CA ARG A 235 6.08 -13.20 5.30
C ARG A 235 5.09 -12.53 6.26
N MET A 236 3.80 -12.61 5.98
CA MET A 236 2.77 -12.03 6.85
C MET A 236 2.81 -12.56 8.29
N VAL A 237 3.29 -13.78 8.51
CA VAL A 237 3.47 -14.33 9.87
C VAL A 237 4.40 -13.48 10.74
N GLN A 238 5.29 -12.69 10.13
CA GLN A 238 6.21 -11.79 10.83
C GLN A 238 5.49 -10.62 11.52
N ILE A 239 4.20 -10.39 11.23
CA ILE A 239 3.37 -9.44 11.97
C ILE A 239 3.38 -9.74 13.48
N ASN A 240 3.49 -11.02 13.88
CA ASN A 240 3.54 -11.40 15.29
C ASN A 240 4.74 -10.79 16.03
N ARG A 241 5.88 -10.60 15.36
CA ARG A 241 7.04 -9.91 15.94
C ARG A 241 6.77 -8.43 16.15
N ILE A 242 6.08 -7.78 15.18
CA ILE A 242 5.65 -6.38 15.31
C ILE A 242 4.70 -6.25 16.50
N LEU A 243 3.75 -7.17 16.64
CA LEU A 243 2.80 -7.16 17.77
C LEU A 243 3.50 -7.39 19.13
N SER A 244 4.63 -8.08 19.14
CA SER A 244 5.47 -8.28 20.34
C SER A 244 6.39 -7.10 20.66
N GLY A 245 6.42 -6.06 19.79
CA GLY A 245 7.21 -4.86 20.01
C GLY A 245 8.48 -4.75 19.15
N ASP A 246 8.80 -5.75 18.33
CA ASP A 246 9.95 -5.68 17.43
C ASP A 246 9.67 -4.68 16.29
N ILE A 247 10.72 -3.98 15.87
CA ILE A 247 10.69 -3.08 14.73
C ILE A 247 11.48 -3.71 13.57
N PRO A 248 10.91 -3.83 12.37
CA PRO A 248 11.65 -4.29 11.21
C PRO A 248 12.86 -3.40 10.90
N GLN A 249 13.93 -4.01 10.38
CA GLN A 249 15.13 -3.28 9.94
C GLN A 249 14.92 -2.58 8.58
N TRP A 250 13.79 -2.84 7.93
CA TRP A 250 13.44 -2.32 6.63
C TRP A 250 12.28 -1.33 6.74
N TYR A 251 12.42 -0.23 6.04
CA TYR A 251 11.39 0.81 5.92
C TYR A 251 10.85 0.84 4.50
N ALA A 252 9.60 1.25 4.34
CA ALA A 252 9.02 1.51 3.03
C ALA A 252 9.69 2.71 2.35
N GLU A 253 10.15 3.71 3.16
CA GLU A 253 10.71 4.97 2.64
C GLU A 253 12.21 5.17 2.95
N ALA A 254 12.80 6.02 2.16
CA ALA A 254 14.12 6.65 2.09
C ALA A 254 15.41 5.92 2.51
N PRO A 255 15.75 5.49 3.73
CA PRO A 255 17.11 4.97 3.94
C PRO A 255 17.34 3.60 3.31
N CYS A 256 16.32 2.74 3.32
CA CYS A 256 16.38 1.39 2.75
C CYS A 256 16.15 1.38 1.25
N GLU A 257 15.37 2.30 0.73
CA GLU A 257 15.09 2.43 -0.69
C GLU A 257 16.36 2.53 -1.53
N LYS A 258 17.33 3.34 -1.09
CA LYS A 258 18.64 3.45 -1.76
C LYS A 258 19.40 2.12 -1.77
N LYS A 259 19.35 1.33 -0.69
CA LYS A 259 20.01 0.03 -0.60
C LYS A 259 19.35 -1.01 -1.48
N ALA A 260 18.02 -1.08 -1.46
CA ALA A 260 17.28 -2.02 -2.30
C ALA A 260 17.38 -1.67 -3.78
N ARG A 261 17.25 -0.39 -4.13
CA ARG A 261 17.49 0.09 -5.51
C ARG A 261 18.92 -0.23 -5.99
N HIS A 262 19.91 -0.07 -5.14
CA HIS A 262 21.28 -0.44 -5.45
C HIS A 262 21.39 -1.94 -5.74
N ARG A 263 20.79 -2.82 -4.91
CA ARG A 263 20.77 -4.27 -5.14
C ARG A 263 20.09 -4.65 -6.45
N VAL A 264 18.91 -4.07 -6.73
CA VAL A 264 18.23 -4.26 -8.03
C VAL A 264 19.08 -3.77 -9.18
N GLY A 265 19.81 -2.66 -9.02
CA GLY A 265 20.75 -2.12 -10.00
C GLY A 265 21.93 -3.05 -10.30
N LEU A 266 22.35 -3.88 -9.35
CA LEU A 266 23.42 -4.86 -9.54
C LEU A 266 22.95 -6.13 -10.26
N CYS A 267 21.64 -6.39 -10.30
CA CYS A 267 21.10 -7.57 -10.99
C CYS A 267 21.06 -7.36 -12.49
N ALA A 268 21.48 -8.38 -13.24
CA ALA A 268 21.30 -8.36 -14.68
C ALA A 268 19.80 -8.42 -15.06
N PRO A 269 19.36 -7.76 -16.14
CA PRO A 269 17.96 -7.74 -16.56
C PRO A 269 17.30 -9.11 -16.68
N HIS A 270 18.05 -10.14 -17.08
CA HIS A 270 17.54 -11.51 -17.17
C HIS A 270 17.27 -12.14 -15.79
N GLN A 271 18.01 -11.73 -14.75
CA GLN A 271 17.77 -12.18 -13.37
C GLN A 271 16.49 -11.57 -12.80
N LEU A 272 16.18 -10.31 -13.18
CA LEU A 272 14.93 -9.63 -12.81
C LEU A 272 13.72 -10.21 -13.54
N ARG A 273 13.89 -10.78 -14.72
CA ARG A 273 12.85 -11.56 -15.41
C ARG A 273 12.56 -12.87 -14.69
N GLY A 274 13.50 -13.35 -13.87
CA GLY A 274 13.31 -14.42 -12.94
C GLY A 274 12.56 -13.96 -11.67
N ARG A 275 12.82 -14.60 -10.59
CA ARG A 275 12.22 -14.34 -9.29
C ARG A 275 13.29 -13.77 -8.38
N MET A 276 13.28 -12.46 -8.15
CA MET A 276 14.19 -11.90 -7.15
C MET A 276 13.84 -12.52 -5.79
N PRO A 277 14.83 -13.07 -5.07
CA PRO A 277 14.61 -13.51 -3.71
C PRO A 277 14.26 -12.30 -2.84
N LEU A 278 13.22 -12.44 -2.03
CA LEU A 278 12.87 -11.47 -1.00
C LEU A 278 13.58 -11.83 0.30
N PRO A 279 13.86 -10.87 1.20
CA PRO A 279 14.45 -11.17 2.50
C PRO A 279 13.58 -12.19 3.24
N GLN A 280 14.20 -13.20 3.81
CA GLN A 280 13.51 -14.22 4.60
C GLN A 280 13.00 -13.63 5.91
N ASN A 281 13.78 -12.73 6.50
CA ASN A 281 13.51 -12.09 7.76
C ASN A 281 13.62 -10.57 7.61
N LEU A 282 12.52 -9.85 7.87
CA LEU A 282 12.47 -8.40 7.78
C LEU A 282 13.08 -7.68 9.00
N PHE A 283 13.48 -8.43 10.01
CA PHE A 283 14.08 -7.93 11.27
C PHE A 283 15.61 -8.11 11.32
N GLU A 284 16.19 -8.65 10.29
CA GLU A 284 17.64 -8.83 10.18
C GLU A 284 18.16 -8.08 8.97
N THR A 285 19.30 -7.44 9.12
CA THR A 285 20.08 -6.98 7.98
C THR A 285 20.66 -8.22 7.31
N GLU A 286 20.39 -8.42 6.02
CA GLU A 286 21.07 -9.50 5.31
C GLU A 286 22.59 -9.32 5.44
N PRO A 287 23.33 -10.40 5.76
CA PRO A 287 24.79 -10.34 5.72
C PRO A 287 25.22 -9.89 4.32
N GLY A 288 26.10 -8.88 4.29
CA GLY A 288 26.60 -8.25 3.08
C GLY A 288 27.40 -9.19 2.19
#